data_939dd3911baeb023ce21ac7da0224559
#
_entry.id   939dd3911baeb023ce21ac7da0224559
#
_cell.length_a   1.000
_cell.length_b   1.000
_cell.length_c   1.000
_cell.angle_alpha   90.00
_cell.angle_beta   90.00
_cell.angle_gamma   90.00
#
_symmetry.space_group_name_H-M   'P 1'
#
loop_
_entity.id
_entity.type
_entity.pdbx_description
1 polymer ?
#
loop_
_entity_poly.entity_id
_entity_poly.type
_entity_poly.pdbx_seq_one_letter_code
_entity_poly.pdbx_strand_id
1 'polypeptide(L)'
;MGGQEIADRETAVKRMEKELEEVKKGFIVELNCTDKGVRYAFEEGGFIVAYYRAERIFEAEISRHVEKVTLLDNYTIYENLRKNFVKYLLDLKMTQALALSGNKKEKADGIQEWFDKFEELMRDVFENDRLKLDFDEETFCFYIREPGKEPYDFNMLSSGYAAILDIVVDLMIRMEKRTERKFCYDIPRIVLIDEIETHLHLALQKKILKLLTAMFPNIQFIVTTHSPFVLNSLDDIVIYDLEQHLLVENGLSDIPYDGIVEGYFNASVLSDKLKEKIGICGI
;
A
#
# COMPACT_ATOMS: atom_id res chain seq x y z
N MET A 1 -44.30 23.44 22.75
CA MET A 1 -43.37 23.39 21.61
C MET A 1 -41.95 23.83 21.96
N GLY A 2 -41.70 24.82 22.86
CA GLY A 2 -40.36 25.31 23.16
C GLY A 2 -39.42 24.40 23.96
N GLY A 3 -39.95 23.45 24.77
CA GLY A 3 -39.10 22.61 25.63
C GLY A 3 -38.32 21.52 24.91
N GLN A 4 -38.90 20.94 23.85
CA GLN A 4 -38.27 19.88 23.07
C GLN A 4 -37.14 20.44 22.16
N GLU A 5 -37.37 21.61 21.59
CA GLU A 5 -36.37 22.30 20.75
C GLU A 5 -35.14 22.76 21.57
N ILE A 6 -35.33 23.13 22.84
CA ILE A 6 -34.23 23.49 23.76
C ILE A 6 -33.43 22.22 24.12
N ALA A 7 -34.07 21.11 24.43
CA ALA A 7 -33.42 19.84 24.74
C ALA A 7 -32.60 19.27 23.54
N ASP A 8 -33.15 19.42 22.35
CA ASP A 8 -32.44 18.99 21.09
C ASP A 8 -31.21 19.85 20.83
N ARG A 9 -31.28 21.16 21.07
CA ARG A 9 -30.13 22.08 20.97
C ARG A 9 -29.06 21.81 22.03
N GLU A 10 -29.46 21.55 23.28
CA GLU A 10 -28.50 21.19 24.36
C GLU A 10 -27.80 19.87 24.06
N THR A 11 -28.50 18.90 23.47
CA THR A 11 -27.91 17.62 23.05
C THR A 11 -26.93 17.83 21.91
N ALA A 12 -27.27 18.68 20.93
CA ALA A 12 -26.38 19.04 19.83
C ALA A 12 -25.11 19.76 20.32
N VAL A 13 -25.24 20.68 21.27
CA VAL A 13 -24.09 21.38 21.89
C VAL A 13 -23.17 20.41 22.61
N LYS A 14 -23.69 19.51 23.43
CA LYS A 14 -22.89 18.49 24.13
C LYS A 14 -22.17 17.56 23.20
N ARG A 15 -22.81 17.21 22.09
CA ARG A 15 -22.17 16.41 21.03
C ARG A 15 -21.01 17.16 20.36
N MET A 16 -21.24 18.43 20.01
CA MET A 16 -20.19 19.29 19.42
C MET A 16 -19.03 19.55 20.38
N GLU A 17 -19.32 19.74 21.68
CA GLU A 17 -18.28 19.89 22.70
C GLU A 17 -17.41 18.61 22.82
N LYS A 18 -18.04 17.44 22.79
CA LYS A 18 -17.32 16.15 22.80
C LYS A 18 -16.48 15.97 21.56
N GLU A 19 -17.04 16.25 20.38
CA GLU A 19 -16.30 16.22 19.12
C GLU A 19 -15.12 17.20 19.13
N LEU A 20 -15.31 18.40 19.70
CA LEU A 20 -14.25 19.40 19.85
C LEU A 20 -13.14 18.94 20.82
N GLU A 21 -13.48 18.25 21.90
CA GLU A 21 -12.49 17.67 22.82
C GLU A 21 -11.71 16.52 22.19
N GLU A 22 -12.35 15.71 21.36
CA GLU A 22 -11.68 14.66 20.61
C GLU A 22 -10.72 15.25 19.56
N VAL A 23 -11.14 16.30 18.86
CA VAL A 23 -10.27 17.02 17.91
C VAL A 23 -9.08 17.71 18.60
N LYS A 24 -9.28 18.28 19.80
CA LYS A 24 -8.19 18.91 20.57
C LYS A 24 -7.15 17.90 21.10
N LYS A 25 -7.50 16.62 21.19
CA LYS A 25 -6.56 15.53 21.54
C LYS A 25 -5.83 14.96 20.33
N GLY A 26 -6.28 15.32 19.14
CA GLY A 26 -5.68 14.87 17.88
C GLY A 26 -4.45 15.70 17.50
N PHE A 27 -3.71 15.18 16.51
CA PHE A 27 -2.64 15.95 15.89
C PHE A 27 -3.24 17.04 14.99
N ILE A 28 -2.62 18.22 14.99
CA ILE A 28 -2.93 19.25 14.02
C ILE A 28 -2.16 18.89 12.74
N VAL A 29 -2.91 18.62 11.69
CA VAL A 29 -2.33 18.38 10.34
C VAL A 29 -2.48 19.68 9.56
N GLU A 30 -1.36 20.29 9.19
CA GLU A 30 -1.34 21.41 8.25
C GLU A 30 -1.19 20.88 6.82
N LEU A 31 -2.18 21.20 6.00
CA LEU A 31 -2.18 20.86 4.58
C LEU A 31 -1.92 22.13 3.77
N ASN A 32 -1.24 21.99 2.64
CA ASN A 32 -1.06 23.09 1.67
C ASN A 32 -2.34 23.42 0.88
N CYS A 33 -3.48 22.89 1.30
CA CYS A 33 -4.82 23.13 0.78
C CYS A 33 -5.83 23.23 1.94
N THR A 34 -7.05 23.67 1.63
CA THR A 34 -8.09 23.78 2.67
C THR A 34 -8.67 22.41 3.02
N ASP A 35 -8.96 22.18 4.31
CA ASP A 35 -9.62 20.93 4.79
C ASP A 35 -10.90 20.61 4.02
N LYS A 36 -11.69 21.65 3.67
CA LYS A 36 -12.89 21.50 2.86
C LYS A 36 -12.57 21.01 1.45
N GLY A 37 -11.47 21.47 0.87
CA GLY A 37 -11.01 21.05 -0.46
C GLY A 37 -10.63 19.56 -0.48
N VAL A 38 -9.88 19.10 0.54
CA VAL A 38 -9.50 17.68 0.66
C VAL A 38 -10.72 16.80 0.89
N ARG A 39 -11.62 17.21 1.80
CA ARG A 39 -12.85 16.46 2.08
C ARG A 39 -13.73 16.36 0.83
N TYR A 40 -13.94 17.45 0.12
CA TYR A 40 -14.70 17.45 -1.13
C TYR A 40 -14.04 16.54 -2.18
N ALA A 41 -12.73 16.65 -2.37
CA ALA A 41 -11.99 15.81 -3.32
C ALA A 41 -12.08 14.32 -2.93
N PHE A 42 -12.06 13.98 -1.63
CA PHE A 42 -12.26 12.61 -1.15
C PHE A 42 -13.70 12.12 -1.43
N GLU A 43 -14.72 12.92 -1.10
CA GLU A 43 -16.13 12.58 -1.34
C GLU A 43 -16.42 12.35 -2.83
N GLU A 44 -15.81 13.15 -3.70
CA GLU A 44 -15.89 13.00 -5.16
C GLU A 44 -14.94 11.92 -5.72
N GLY A 45 -14.17 11.20 -4.86
CA GLY A 45 -13.22 10.16 -5.25
C GLY A 45 -11.97 10.68 -5.98
N GLY A 46 -11.74 11.99 -5.99
CA GLY A 46 -10.53 12.62 -6.57
C GLY A 46 -9.33 12.66 -5.62
N PHE A 47 -9.48 12.17 -4.40
CA PHE A 47 -8.41 12.07 -3.40
C PHE A 47 -8.57 10.79 -2.58
N ILE A 48 -7.47 10.08 -2.34
CA ILE A 48 -7.50 8.80 -1.62
C ILE A 48 -6.67 8.91 -0.34
N VAL A 49 -7.19 8.32 0.73
CA VAL A 49 -6.46 8.07 1.98
C VAL A 49 -6.45 6.58 2.23
N ALA A 50 -5.27 6.00 2.51
CA ALA A 50 -5.14 4.61 2.90
C ALA A 50 -4.20 4.48 4.11
N TYR A 51 -4.45 3.47 4.93
CA TYR A 51 -3.62 3.16 6.09
C TYR A 51 -3.36 1.65 6.17
N TYR A 52 -2.08 1.28 6.26
CA TYR A 52 -1.63 -0.10 6.38
C TYR A 52 -0.90 -0.28 7.70
N ARG A 53 -1.40 -1.22 8.49
CA ARG A 53 -0.79 -1.59 9.78
C ARG A 53 0.49 -2.41 9.56
N ALA A 54 1.31 -2.54 10.60
CA ALA A 54 2.50 -3.39 10.58
C ALA A 54 2.18 -4.85 10.27
N GLU A 55 1.13 -5.41 10.88
CA GLU A 55 0.64 -6.76 10.56
C GLU A 55 -0.13 -6.75 9.25
N ARG A 56 0.53 -7.21 8.18
CA ARG A 56 -0.04 -7.35 6.84
C ARG A 56 -0.08 -8.81 6.44
N ILE A 57 -1.27 -9.36 6.32
CA ILE A 57 -1.51 -10.72 5.85
C ILE A 57 -2.36 -10.62 4.60
N PHE A 58 -1.80 -11.03 3.46
CA PHE A 58 -2.56 -11.11 2.22
C PHE A 58 -3.39 -12.40 2.24
N GLU A 59 -4.70 -12.24 2.26
CA GLU A 59 -5.67 -13.31 2.11
C GLU A 59 -6.65 -12.93 1.01
N ALA A 60 -6.59 -13.63 -0.12
CA ALA A 60 -7.54 -13.47 -1.19
C ALA A 60 -8.66 -14.51 -1.07
N GLU A 61 -9.89 -14.06 -1.23
CA GLU A 61 -11.03 -14.96 -1.35
C GLU A 61 -11.03 -15.61 -2.74
N ILE A 62 -10.85 -16.93 -2.80
CA ILE A 62 -10.96 -17.70 -4.04
C ILE A 62 -12.45 -17.95 -4.29
N SER A 63 -12.98 -17.31 -5.32
CA SER A 63 -14.39 -17.46 -5.69
C SER A 63 -14.61 -18.78 -6.44
N ARG A 64 -15.66 -19.52 -6.07
CA ARG A 64 -16.12 -20.71 -6.81
C ARG A 64 -17.19 -20.41 -7.85
N HIS A 65 -17.56 -19.16 -7.99
CA HIS A 65 -18.55 -18.67 -8.95
C HIS A 65 -18.16 -17.29 -9.46
N VAL A 66 -18.59 -16.96 -10.65
CA VAL A 66 -18.35 -15.65 -11.24
C VAL A 66 -19.36 -14.65 -10.66
N GLU A 67 -18.87 -13.59 -10.07
CA GLU A 67 -19.69 -12.46 -9.62
C GLU A 67 -19.10 -11.14 -10.12
N LYS A 68 -19.97 -10.16 -10.29
CA LYS A 68 -19.55 -8.82 -10.70
C LYS A 68 -19.01 -8.06 -9.50
N VAL A 69 -17.77 -7.57 -9.58
CA VAL A 69 -17.20 -6.74 -8.54
C VAL A 69 -17.62 -5.29 -8.76
N THR A 70 -18.33 -4.73 -7.77
CA THR A 70 -18.73 -3.33 -7.79
C THR A 70 -17.64 -2.47 -7.19
N LEU A 71 -17.03 -1.63 -8.01
CA LEU A 71 -16.05 -0.66 -7.57
C LEU A 71 -16.74 0.64 -7.14
N LEU A 72 -16.28 1.24 -6.04
CA LEU A 72 -16.76 2.52 -5.52
C LEU A 72 -15.84 3.67 -5.95
N ASP A 73 -16.33 4.89 -5.86
CA ASP A 73 -15.53 6.10 -6.17
C ASP A 73 -14.56 6.43 -5.05
N ASN A 74 -14.90 6.08 -3.83
CA ASN A 74 -14.06 6.24 -2.64
C ASN A 74 -14.24 5.04 -1.69
N TYR A 75 -13.23 4.86 -0.86
CA TYR A 75 -13.17 3.82 0.17
C TYR A 75 -12.59 4.39 1.44
N THR A 76 -13.11 3.98 2.58
CA THR A 76 -12.55 4.37 3.89
C THR A 76 -11.26 3.60 4.19
N ILE A 77 -10.49 4.07 5.17
CA ILE A 77 -9.25 3.41 5.64
C ILE A 77 -9.52 2.05 6.33
N TYR A 78 -10.77 1.74 6.66
CA TYR A 78 -11.16 0.50 7.35
C TYR A 78 -11.53 -0.63 6.40
N GLU A 79 -11.72 -0.33 5.11
CA GLU A 79 -12.11 -1.31 4.12
C GLU A 79 -10.91 -2.13 3.65
N ASN A 80 -11.08 -3.46 3.66
CA ASN A 80 -10.08 -4.41 3.20
C ASN A 80 -10.43 -4.86 1.77
N LEU A 81 -9.91 -4.16 0.78
CA LEU A 81 -10.23 -4.40 -0.63
C LEU A 81 -9.47 -5.57 -1.24
N ARG A 82 -8.28 -5.87 -0.73
CA ARG A 82 -7.42 -6.96 -1.19
C ARG A 82 -8.08 -8.34 -1.15
N LYS A 83 -9.01 -8.58 -0.21
CA LYS A 83 -9.79 -9.83 -0.17
C LYS A 83 -10.55 -10.09 -1.46
N ASN A 84 -11.01 -9.04 -2.11
CA ASN A 84 -11.77 -9.12 -3.36
C ASN A 84 -10.90 -9.12 -4.61
N PHE A 85 -9.56 -9.07 -4.47
CA PHE A 85 -8.67 -8.90 -5.61
C PHE A 85 -8.75 -10.05 -6.61
N VAL A 86 -8.73 -11.30 -6.14
CA VAL A 86 -8.84 -12.48 -7.04
C VAL A 86 -10.23 -12.52 -7.69
N LYS A 87 -11.30 -12.14 -6.98
CA LYS A 87 -12.64 -11.97 -7.56
C LYS A 87 -12.66 -10.89 -8.64
N TYR A 88 -11.93 -9.79 -8.41
CA TYR A 88 -11.78 -8.72 -9.39
C TYR A 88 -11.06 -9.20 -10.66
N LEU A 89 -9.96 -9.97 -10.52
CA LEU A 89 -9.29 -10.58 -11.66
C LEU A 89 -10.22 -11.50 -12.45
N LEU A 90 -11.03 -12.30 -11.76
CA LEU A 90 -12.03 -13.19 -12.38
C LEU A 90 -13.11 -12.39 -13.11
N ASP A 91 -13.65 -11.32 -12.51
CA ASP A 91 -14.59 -10.40 -13.18
C ASP A 91 -13.99 -9.80 -14.46
N LEU A 92 -12.71 -9.40 -14.43
CA LEU A 92 -12.01 -8.90 -15.62
C LEU A 92 -11.90 -9.98 -16.71
N LYS A 93 -11.48 -11.21 -16.37
CA LYS A 93 -11.38 -12.33 -17.33
C LYS A 93 -12.72 -12.67 -17.95
N MET A 94 -13.77 -12.76 -17.16
CA MET A 94 -15.11 -13.00 -17.68
C MET A 94 -15.64 -11.84 -18.53
N THR A 95 -15.33 -10.61 -18.13
CA THR A 95 -15.70 -9.42 -18.94
C THR A 95 -14.95 -9.44 -20.29
N GLN A 96 -13.68 -9.85 -20.30
CA GLN A 96 -12.88 -10.02 -21.54
C GLN A 96 -13.50 -11.07 -22.47
N ALA A 97 -13.82 -12.25 -21.93
CA ALA A 97 -14.41 -13.34 -22.71
C ALA A 97 -15.77 -12.94 -23.32
N LEU A 98 -16.64 -12.29 -22.54
CA LEU A 98 -17.93 -11.79 -23.00
C LEU A 98 -17.77 -10.65 -24.04
N ALA A 99 -16.75 -9.81 -23.91
CA ALA A 99 -16.48 -8.75 -24.89
C ALA A 99 -16.04 -9.34 -26.22
N LEU A 100 -15.18 -10.37 -26.22
CA LEU A 100 -14.78 -11.10 -27.43
C LEU A 100 -15.97 -11.77 -28.10
N SER A 101 -16.80 -12.49 -27.36
CA SER A 101 -18.01 -13.13 -27.86
C SER A 101 -19.03 -12.12 -28.44
N GLY A 102 -19.09 -10.93 -27.85
CA GLY A 102 -19.96 -9.83 -28.30
C GLY A 102 -19.35 -8.91 -29.36
N ASN A 103 -18.23 -9.29 -30.01
CA ASN A 103 -17.49 -8.49 -30.99
C ASN A 103 -17.06 -7.10 -30.51
N LYS A 104 -16.86 -6.92 -29.20
CA LYS A 104 -16.35 -5.68 -28.57
C LYS A 104 -14.83 -5.77 -28.42
N LYS A 105 -14.12 -5.86 -29.53
CA LYS A 105 -12.69 -6.14 -29.56
C LYS A 105 -11.87 -5.13 -28.76
N GLU A 106 -12.10 -3.84 -28.96
CA GLU A 106 -11.40 -2.77 -28.26
C GLU A 106 -11.46 -2.91 -26.71
N LYS A 107 -12.64 -3.30 -26.19
CA LYS A 107 -12.81 -3.55 -24.77
C LYS A 107 -12.02 -4.78 -24.29
N ALA A 108 -12.00 -5.83 -25.10
CA ALA A 108 -11.27 -7.06 -24.78
C ALA A 108 -9.75 -6.83 -24.81
N ASP A 109 -9.27 -6.09 -25.81
CA ASP A 109 -7.85 -5.71 -25.96
C ASP A 109 -7.40 -4.83 -24.77
N GLY A 110 -8.21 -3.86 -24.34
CA GLY A 110 -7.90 -3.04 -23.16
C GLY A 110 -7.81 -3.84 -21.86
N ILE A 111 -8.63 -4.88 -21.69
CA ILE A 111 -8.51 -5.79 -20.53
C ILE A 111 -7.27 -6.67 -20.65
N GLN A 112 -6.90 -7.11 -21.87
CA GLN A 112 -5.66 -7.85 -22.06
C GLN A 112 -4.44 -6.99 -21.69
N GLU A 113 -4.41 -5.74 -22.16
CA GLU A 113 -3.35 -4.79 -21.79
C GLU A 113 -3.24 -4.60 -20.27
N TRP A 114 -4.37 -4.57 -19.56
CA TRP A 114 -4.38 -4.52 -18.11
C TRP A 114 -3.69 -5.74 -17.48
N PHE A 115 -4.00 -6.96 -17.96
CA PHE A 115 -3.36 -8.19 -17.47
C PHE A 115 -1.86 -8.24 -17.81
N ASP A 116 -1.48 -7.78 -18.99
CA ASP A 116 -0.07 -7.73 -19.39
C ASP A 116 0.75 -6.81 -18.46
N LYS A 117 0.22 -5.62 -18.17
CA LYS A 117 0.84 -4.68 -17.22
C LYS A 117 0.86 -5.22 -15.77
N PHE A 118 -0.19 -5.93 -15.37
CA PHE A 118 -0.20 -6.55 -14.05
C PHE A 118 0.82 -7.69 -13.95
N GLU A 119 0.99 -8.48 -14.99
CA GLU A 119 2.03 -9.52 -15.05
C GLU A 119 3.44 -8.89 -15.05
N GLU A 120 3.65 -7.76 -15.75
CA GLU A 120 4.91 -7.00 -15.72
C GLU A 120 5.21 -6.51 -14.29
N LEU A 121 4.22 -5.91 -13.61
CA LEU A 121 4.33 -5.53 -12.22
C LEU A 121 4.73 -6.71 -11.31
N MET A 122 4.10 -7.86 -11.50
CA MET A 122 4.45 -9.07 -10.75
C MET A 122 5.91 -9.49 -11.00
N ARG A 123 6.40 -9.38 -12.23
CA ARG A 123 7.81 -9.63 -12.55
C ARG A 123 8.76 -8.70 -11.81
N ASP A 124 8.43 -7.42 -11.74
CA ASP A 124 9.22 -6.41 -11.02
C ASP A 124 9.24 -6.69 -9.51
N VAL A 125 8.07 -6.97 -8.92
CA VAL A 125 7.94 -7.30 -7.49
C VAL A 125 8.74 -8.56 -7.13
N PHE A 126 8.66 -9.60 -7.97
CA PHE A 126 9.31 -10.90 -7.74
C PHE A 126 10.74 -10.96 -8.25
N GLU A 127 11.23 -9.91 -8.95
CA GLU A 127 12.54 -9.89 -9.61
C GLU A 127 12.72 -11.09 -10.56
N ASN A 128 11.67 -11.43 -11.29
CA ASN A 128 11.65 -12.61 -12.14
C ASN A 128 10.97 -12.33 -13.49
N ASP A 129 11.78 -11.98 -14.50
CA ASP A 129 11.30 -11.66 -15.85
C ASP A 129 10.54 -12.81 -16.55
N ARG A 130 10.67 -14.04 -16.02
CA ARG A 130 10.01 -15.23 -16.56
C ARG A 130 8.76 -15.63 -15.80
N LEU A 131 8.36 -14.84 -14.80
CA LEU A 131 7.10 -15.05 -14.10
C LEU A 131 5.92 -14.87 -15.06
N LYS A 132 4.92 -15.74 -14.93
CA LYS A 132 3.66 -15.66 -15.67
C LYS A 132 2.47 -15.80 -14.72
N LEU A 133 1.40 -15.13 -15.08
CA LEU A 133 0.11 -15.28 -14.44
C LEU A 133 -0.82 -16.08 -15.35
N ASP A 134 -1.07 -17.33 -14.99
CA ASP A 134 -1.96 -18.22 -15.74
C ASP A 134 -3.36 -18.22 -15.13
N PHE A 135 -4.37 -18.29 -15.98
CA PHE A 135 -5.76 -18.47 -15.62
C PHE A 135 -6.24 -19.85 -16.03
N ASP A 136 -6.80 -20.59 -15.10
CA ASP A 136 -7.40 -21.90 -15.31
C ASP A 136 -8.93 -21.73 -15.44
N GLU A 137 -9.47 -21.95 -16.61
CA GLU A 137 -10.89 -21.79 -16.93
C GLU A 137 -11.80 -22.89 -16.36
N GLU A 138 -11.23 -24.05 -15.97
CA GLU A 138 -12.01 -25.13 -15.37
C GLU A 138 -12.23 -24.89 -13.88
N THR A 139 -11.24 -24.33 -13.19
CA THR A 139 -11.28 -24.07 -11.76
C THR A 139 -11.55 -22.62 -11.39
N PHE A 140 -11.48 -21.69 -12.37
CA PHE A 140 -11.52 -20.23 -12.20
C PHE A 140 -10.41 -19.68 -11.30
N CYS A 141 -9.29 -20.39 -11.21
CA CYS A 141 -8.14 -20.01 -10.38
C CYS A 141 -7.07 -19.29 -11.20
N PHE A 142 -6.37 -18.38 -10.53
CA PHE A 142 -5.16 -17.76 -11.06
C PHE A 142 -3.94 -18.39 -10.40
N TYR A 143 -2.98 -18.79 -11.21
CA TYR A 143 -1.72 -19.40 -10.78
C TYR A 143 -0.53 -18.54 -11.18
N ILE A 144 0.40 -18.39 -10.26
CA ILE A 144 1.70 -17.79 -10.50
C ILE A 144 2.64 -18.92 -10.93
N ARG A 145 3.27 -18.77 -12.11
CA ARG A 145 4.28 -19.70 -12.60
C ARG A 145 5.64 -19.05 -12.57
N GLU A 146 6.57 -19.74 -11.94
CA GLU A 146 7.99 -19.39 -11.96
C GLU A 146 8.81 -20.59 -12.45
N PRO A 147 9.93 -20.37 -13.18
CA PRO A 147 10.79 -21.46 -13.62
C PRO A 147 11.30 -22.31 -12.46
N GLY A 148 11.11 -23.63 -12.56
CA GLY A 148 11.59 -24.57 -11.55
C GLY A 148 10.75 -24.68 -10.28
N LYS A 149 9.59 -24.04 -10.25
CA LYS A 149 8.60 -24.19 -9.17
C LYS A 149 7.29 -24.76 -9.71
N GLU A 150 6.56 -25.49 -8.86
CA GLU A 150 5.18 -25.84 -9.15
C GLU A 150 4.31 -24.57 -9.14
N PRO A 151 3.27 -24.49 -10.01
CA PRO A 151 2.35 -23.39 -10.00
C PRO A 151 1.65 -23.23 -8.62
N TYR A 152 1.48 -22.02 -8.17
CA TYR A 152 0.85 -21.73 -6.88
C TYR A 152 -0.07 -20.50 -6.98
N ASP A 153 -1.06 -20.41 -6.09
CA ASP A 153 -2.00 -19.30 -6.05
C ASP A 153 -1.50 -18.15 -5.17
N PHE A 154 -2.25 -17.04 -5.14
CA PHE A 154 -1.91 -15.85 -4.37
C PHE A 154 -1.83 -16.08 -2.85
N ASN A 155 -2.54 -17.09 -2.29
CA ASN A 155 -2.52 -17.40 -0.87
C ASN A 155 -1.29 -18.21 -0.45
N MET A 156 -0.54 -18.74 -1.42
CA MET A 156 0.69 -19.49 -1.19
C MET A 156 1.95 -18.61 -1.29
N LEU A 157 1.80 -17.30 -1.40
CA LEU A 157 2.91 -16.35 -1.43
C LEU A 157 3.72 -16.37 -0.14
N SER A 158 5.04 -16.16 -0.25
CA SER A 158 5.84 -15.91 0.95
C SER A 158 5.40 -14.61 1.61
N SER A 159 5.57 -14.52 2.93
CA SER A 159 5.12 -13.37 3.73
C SER A 159 5.60 -12.01 3.19
N GLY A 160 6.82 -11.95 2.65
CA GLY A 160 7.37 -10.71 2.08
C GLY A 160 6.64 -10.26 0.81
N TYR A 161 6.44 -11.15 -0.15
CA TYR A 161 5.68 -10.83 -1.36
C TYR A 161 4.21 -10.58 -1.06
N ALA A 162 3.63 -11.34 -0.13
CA ALA A 162 2.28 -11.12 0.34
C ALA A 162 2.10 -9.71 0.93
N ALA A 163 3.04 -9.24 1.77
CA ALA A 163 2.99 -7.91 2.36
C ALA A 163 3.09 -6.78 1.32
N ILE A 164 3.88 -6.95 0.27
CA ILE A 164 3.98 -5.97 -0.82
C ILE A 164 2.68 -5.96 -1.64
N LEU A 165 2.19 -7.12 -2.06
CA LEU A 165 0.96 -7.21 -2.84
C LEU A 165 -0.26 -6.73 -2.06
N ASP A 166 -0.27 -6.89 -0.74
CA ASP A 166 -1.29 -6.35 0.14
C ASP A 166 -1.49 -4.84 -0.07
N ILE A 167 -0.40 -4.08 -0.09
CA ILE A 167 -0.42 -2.63 -0.33
C ILE A 167 -0.77 -2.33 -1.78
N VAL A 168 -0.07 -2.97 -2.71
CA VAL A 168 -0.17 -2.67 -4.14
C VAL A 168 -1.57 -2.93 -4.68
N VAL A 169 -2.14 -4.12 -4.43
CA VAL A 169 -3.46 -4.47 -4.98
C VAL A 169 -4.60 -3.70 -4.31
N ASP A 170 -4.47 -3.35 -3.01
CA ASP A 170 -5.45 -2.51 -2.33
C ASP A 170 -5.46 -1.10 -2.95
N LEU A 171 -4.28 -0.50 -3.16
CA LEU A 171 -4.16 0.80 -3.84
C LEU A 171 -4.69 0.75 -5.27
N MET A 172 -4.39 -0.31 -6.02
CA MET A 172 -4.93 -0.50 -7.37
C MET A 172 -6.47 -0.50 -7.35
N ILE A 173 -7.11 -1.32 -6.52
CA ILE A 173 -8.57 -1.43 -6.46
C ILE A 173 -9.21 -0.08 -6.08
N ARG A 174 -8.62 0.67 -5.16
CA ARG A 174 -9.11 2.01 -4.77
C ARG A 174 -9.16 2.99 -5.94
N MET A 175 -8.36 2.76 -6.97
CA MET A 175 -8.23 3.64 -8.13
C MET A 175 -8.95 3.14 -9.38
N GLU A 176 -9.18 1.86 -9.49
CA GLU A 176 -9.64 1.18 -10.71
C GLU A 176 -10.92 1.77 -11.34
N LYS A 177 -11.86 2.24 -10.51
CA LYS A 177 -13.07 2.87 -11.04
C LYS A 177 -12.78 4.19 -11.75
N ARG A 178 -11.88 5.00 -11.17
CA ARG A 178 -11.52 6.33 -11.69
C ARG A 178 -10.60 6.25 -12.89
N THR A 179 -9.69 5.29 -12.89
CA THR A 179 -8.74 5.08 -13.99
C THR A 179 -9.36 4.29 -15.14
N GLU A 180 -10.65 3.95 -15.04
CA GLU A 180 -11.38 3.19 -16.07
C GLU A 180 -10.63 1.91 -16.50
N ARG A 181 -9.91 1.29 -15.55
CA ARG A 181 -9.10 0.07 -15.80
C ARG A 181 -7.96 0.28 -16.80
N LYS A 182 -7.41 1.48 -16.90
CA LYS A 182 -6.30 1.80 -17.83
C LYS A 182 -4.91 1.54 -17.24
N PHE A 183 -4.79 0.99 -16.02
CA PHE A 183 -3.53 0.80 -15.32
C PHE A 183 -2.71 2.10 -15.19
N CYS A 184 -3.38 3.20 -14.87
CA CYS A 184 -2.79 4.53 -14.69
C CYS A 184 -3.15 5.05 -13.31
N TYR A 185 -2.19 5.06 -12.39
CA TYR A 185 -2.44 5.31 -10.96
C TYR A 185 -1.88 6.66 -10.52
N ASP A 186 -2.33 7.74 -11.17
CA ASP A 186 -1.84 9.12 -11.02
C ASP A 186 -2.73 10.03 -10.16
N ILE A 187 -3.74 9.48 -9.49
CA ILE A 187 -4.64 10.26 -8.60
C ILE A 187 -3.88 10.71 -7.33
N PRO A 188 -3.99 11.97 -6.88
CA PRO A 188 -3.36 12.47 -5.65
C PRO A 188 -3.84 11.73 -4.40
N ARG A 189 -2.93 11.41 -3.46
CA ARG A 189 -3.24 10.61 -2.27
C ARG A 189 -2.26 10.83 -1.13
N ILE A 190 -2.73 10.44 0.06
CA ILE A 190 -1.87 10.24 1.23
C ILE A 190 -2.01 8.78 1.67
N VAL A 191 -0.88 8.11 1.79
CA VAL A 191 -0.81 6.71 2.23
C VAL A 191 0.09 6.61 3.44
N LEU A 192 -0.46 6.08 4.54
CA LEU A 192 0.27 5.82 5.77
C LEU A 192 0.57 4.33 5.83
N ILE A 193 1.83 3.98 6.12
CA ILE A 193 2.27 2.58 6.25
C ILE A 193 3.07 2.46 7.55
N ASP A 194 2.57 1.64 8.46
CA ASP A 194 3.24 1.37 9.71
C ASP A 194 4.22 0.21 9.55
N GLU A 195 5.45 0.39 10.03
CA GLU A 195 6.56 -0.58 9.94
C GLU A 195 6.66 -1.23 8.55
N ILE A 196 6.97 -0.43 7.54
CA ILE A 196 6.96 -0.86 6.13
C ILE A 196 7.83 -2.10 5.87
N GLU A 197 8.89 -2.30 6.65
CA GLU A 197 9.81 -3.43 6.56
C GLU A 197 9.25 -4.74 7.10
N THR A 198 8.17 -4.73 7.86
CA THR A 198 7.62 -5.94 8.50
C THR A 198 7.31 -7.02 7.46
N HIS A 199 7.80 -8.23 7.70
CA HIS A 199 7.78 -9.39 6.81
C HIS A 199 8.71 -9.32 5.60
N LEU A 200 9.38 -8.20 5.31
CA LEU A 200 10.27 -8.06 4.16
C LEU A 200 11.68 -8.56 4.48
N HIS A 201 12.23 -9.41 3.62
CA HIS A 201 13.66 -9.70 3.68
C HIS A 201 14.50 -8.51 3.18
N LEU A 202 15.79 -8.47 3.52
CA LEU A 202 16.65 -7.30 3.31
C LEU A 202 16.65 -6.77 1.87
N ALA A 203 16.62 -7.64 0.87
CA ALA A 203 16.60 -7.20 -0.53
C ALA A 203 15.30 -6.45 -0.87
N LEU A 204 14.14 -6.89 -0.35
CA LEU A 204 12.86 -6.20 -0.53
C LEU A 204 12.80 -4.88 0.27
N GLN A 205 13.38 -4.82 1.48
CA GLN A 205 13.45 -3.57 2.25
C GLN A 205 14.17 -2.45 1.49
N LYS A 206 15.22 -2.78 0.74
CA LYS A 206 15.99 -1.83 -0.09
C LYS A 206 15.20 -1.29 -1.29
N LYS A 207 14.12 -1.97 -1.69
CA LYS A 207 13.42 -1.70 -2.95
C LYS A 207 11.99 -1.24 -2.78
N ILE A 208 11.37 -1.53 -1.63
CA ILE A 208 9.93 -1.32 -1.44
C ILE A 208 9.49 0.12 -1.72
N LEU A 209 10.21 1.11 -1.21
CA LEU A 209 9.87 2.51 -1.47
C LEU A 209 10.07 2.90 -2.94
N LYS A 210 11.15 2.43 -3.58
CA LYS A 210 11.38 2.66 -5.02
C LYS A 210 10.25 2.07 -5.86
N LEU A 211 9.80 0.86 -5.53
CA LEU A 211 8.70 0.21 -6.20
C LEU A 211 7.40 1.00 -6.04
N LEU A 212 7.04 1.36 -4.80
CA LEU A 212 5.80 2.08 -4.52
C LEU A 212 5.78 3.48 -5.15
N THR A 213 6.86 4.22 -5.08
CA THR A 213 6.94 5.58 -5.66
C THR A 213 6.97 5.56 -7.19
N ALA A 214 7.58 4.54 -7.80
CA ALA A 214 7.55 4.38 -9.26
C ALA A 214 6.15 4.02 -9.77
N MET A 215 5.43 3.12 -9.06
CA MET A 215 4.08 2.73 -9.43
C MET A 215 3.03 3.81 -9.19
N PHE A 216 3.21 4.59 -8.14
CA PHE A 216 2.25 5.57 -7.65
C PHE A 216 2.89 6.94 -7.48
N PRO A 217 3.26 7.63 -8.57
CA PRO A 217 4.09 8.84 -8.53
C PRO A 217 3.42 10.03 -7.83
N ASN A 218 2.09 10.06 -7.75
CA ASN A 218 1.33 11.14 -7.12
C ASN A 218 0.85 10.80 -5.70
N ILE A 219 1.44 9.76 -5.07
CA ILE A 219 1.18 9.43 -3.67
C ILE A 219 2.23 10.06 -2.78
N GLN A 220 1.79 10.76 -1.74
CA GLN A 220 2.63 11.05 -0.59
C GLN A 220 2.59 9.85 0.36
N PHE A 221 3.70 9.10 0.42
CA PHE A 221 3.87 8.02 1.39
C PHE A 221 4.40 8.60 2.71
N ILE A 222 3.73 8.29 3.80
CA ILE A 222 4.19 8.56 5.17
C ILE A 222 4.39 7.20 5.82
N VAL A 223 5.63 6.83 6.09
CA VAL A 223 5.97 5.49 6.56
C VAL A 223 6.70 5.53 7.89
N THR A 224 6.43 4.59 8.78
CA THR A 224 7.29 4.33 9.93
C THR A 224 8.22 3.17 9.62
N THR A 225 9.44 3.20 10.15
CA THR A 225 10.43 2.14 9.93
C THR A 225 11.51 2.14 11.02
N HIS A 226 12.00 0.95 11.35
CA HIS A 226 13.22 0.74 12.13
C HIS A 226 14.35 0.16 11.27
N SER A 227 14.19 0.13 9.93
CA SER A 227 15.16 -0.46 9.02
C SER A 227 16.12 0.56 8.43
N PRO A 228 17.44 0.43 8.66
CA PRO A 228 18.43 1.26 7.98
C PRO A 228 18.40 1.09 6.46
N PHE A 229 17.93 -0.06 5.96
CA PHE A 229 17.81 -0.35 4.54
C PHE A 229 16.66 0.40 3.87
N VAL A 230 15.59 0.67 4.60
CA VAL A 230 14.49 1.53 4.13
C VAL A 230 14.93 2.99 4.10
N LEU A 231 15.59 3.47 5.18
CA LEU A 231 16.09 4.85 5.29
C LEU A 231 17.11 5.20 4.21
N ASN A 232 17.88 4.22 3.75
CA ASN A 232 18.91 4.38 2.71
C ASN A 232 18.40 4.11 1.29
N SER A 233 17.10 3.83 1.12
CA SER A 233 16.59 3.30 -0.15
C SER A 233 16.32 4.36 -1.21
N LEU A 234 16.11 5.61 -0.85
CA LEU A 234 15.80 6.74 -1.74
C LEU A 234 16.59 7.98 -1.36
N ASP A 235 16.90 8.81 -2.35
CA ASP A 235 17.65 10.06 -2.17
C ASP A 235 16.75 11.22 -1.74
N ASP A 236 15.53 11.29 -2.31
CA ASP A 236 14.60 12.40 -2.12
C ASP A 236 13.51 12.01 -1.10
N ILE A 237 13.92 11.85 0.16
CA ILE A 237 13.00 11.60 1.28
C ILE A 237 13.33 12.51 2.46
N VAL A 238 12.27 12.80 3.23
CA VAL A 238 12.39 13.51 4.51
C VAL A 238 12.25 12.48 5.63
N ILE A 239 13.22 12.44 6.54
CA ILE A 239 13.22 11.55 7.70
C ILE A 239 13.04 12.39 8.95
N TYR A 240 12.09 12.01 9.81
CA TYR A 240 11.91 12.60 11.12
C TYR A 240 12.11 11.55 12.20
N ASP A 241 13.13 11.78 13.04
CA ASP A 241 13.40 10.94 14.20
C ASP A 241 12.47 11.33 15.35
N LEU A 242 11.61 10.41 15.74
CA LEU A 242 10.62 10.62 16.80
C LEU A 242 11.24 10.64 18.22
N GLU A 243 12.40 10.03 18.43
CA GLU A 243 13.09 9.97 19.70
C GLU A 243 13.96 11.22 19.93
N GLN A 244 14.77 11.57 18.91
CA GLN A 244 15.69 12.69 19.00
C GLN A 244 15.09 14.01 18.51
N HIS A 245 13.87 13.99 17.93
CA HIS A 245 13.20 15.14 17.31
C HIS A 245 14.04 15.84 16.25
N LEU A 246 14.78 15.05 15.45
CA LEU A 246 15.64 15.53 14.38
C LEU A 246 14.96 15.36 13.02
N LEU A 247 15.09 16.41 12.19
CA LEU A 247 14.66 16.39 10.80
C LEU A 247 15.89 16.23 9.91
N VAL A 248 15.88 15.22 9.02
CA VAL A 248 16.88 15.00 7.99
C VAL A 248 16.22 15.17 6.64
N GLU A 249 16.71 16.13 5.87
CA GLU A 249 16.31 16.36 4.47
C GLU A 249 17.28 15.64 3.53
N ASN A 250 16.79 15.24 2.35
CA ASN A 250 17.55 14.55 1.30
C ASN A 250 18.02 13.12 1.65
N GLY A 251 17.34 12.45 2.57
CA GLY A 251 17.57 11.04 2.88
C GLY A 251 18.94 10.70 3.48
N LEU A 252 19.28 9.42 3.47
CA LEU A 252 20.53 8.87 3.99
C LEU A 252 21.20 7.92 2.97
N SER A 253 20.91 8.05 1.68
CA SER A 253 21.40 7.15 0.63
C SER A 253 22.92 7.14 0.47
N ASP A 254 23.57 8.27 0.75
CA ASP A 254 25.05 8.41 0.70
C ASP A 254 25.74 7.90 1.95
N ILE A 255 25.00 7.53 2.99
CA ILE A 255 25.56 7.04 4.25
C ILE A 255 25.62 5.51 4.24
N PRO A 256 26.77 4.88 4.50
CA PRO A 256 26.88 3.43 4.64
C PRO A 256 25.94 2.90 5.74
N TYR A 257 25.39 1.68 5.57
CA TYR A 257 24.47 1.08 6.54
C TYR A 257 25.02 1.04 7.96
N ASP A 258 26.31 0.75 8.12
CA ASP A 258 27.00 0.75 9.41
C ASP A 258 26.96 2.15 10.06
N GLY A 259 27.14 3.19 9.26
CA GLY A 259 27.04 4.58 9.72
C GLY A 259 25.62 4.96 10.16
N ILE A 260 24.57 4.43 9.49
CA ILE A 260 23.19 4.62 9.91
C ILE A 260 22.92 3.86 11.21
N VAL A 261 23.38 2.61 11.32
CA VAL A 261 23.19 1.78 12.52
C VAL A 261 23.88 2.39 13.74
N GLU A 262 25.13 2.82 13.59
CA GLU A 262 25.89 3.37 14.71
C GLU A 262 25.53 4.83 15.01
N GLY A 263 25.43 5.67 13.96
CA GLY A 263 25.22 7.11 14.13
C GLY A 263 23.78 7.52 14.32
N TYR A 264 22.82 6.81 13.73
CA TYR A 264 21.41 7.17 13.77
C TYR A 264 20.64 6.33 14.80
N PHE A 265 20.86 5.01 14.81
CA PHE A 265 20.20 4.11 15.76
C PHE A 265 20.96 3.91 17.09
N ASN A 266 22.12 4.51 17.26
CA ASN A 266 23.00 4.31 18.45
C ASN A 266 23.25 2.83 18.76
N ALA A 267 23.24 1.97 17.74
CA ALA A 267 23.40 0.53 17.88
C ALA A 267 24.77 0.11 17.35
N SER A 268 25.47 -0.76 18.07
CA SER A 268 26.76 -1.25 17.62
C SER A 268 26.61 -2.32 16.56
N VAL A 269 27.31 -2.20 15.45
CA VAL A 269 27.40 -3.24 14.40
C VAL A 269 28.26 -4.43 14.84
N LEU A 270 29.09 -4.27 15.90
CA LEU A 270 29.94 -5.33 16.45
C LEU A 270 29.18 -6.14 17.52
N SER A 271 29.22 -7.46 17.42
CA SER A 271 28.72 -8.31 18.50
C SER A 271 29.58 -8.16 19.76
N ASP A 272 28.98 -8.35 20.95
CA ASP A 272 29.68 -8.21 22.22
C ASP A 272 30.91 -9.12 22.30
N LYS A 273 30.82 -10.34 21.76
CA LYS A 273 31.96 -11.27 21.67
C LYS A 273 33.10 -10.76 20.80
N LEU A 274 32.80 -9.96 19.77
CA LEU A 274 33.82 -9.36 18.92
C LEU A 274 34.44 -8.14 19.61
N LYS A 275 33.64 -7.34 20.31
CA LYS A 275 34.12 -6.20 21.13
C LYS A 275 35.11 -6.67 22.20
N GLU A 276 34.79 -7.75 22.90
CA GLU A 276 35.70 -8.37 23.89
C GLU A 276 37.02 -8.80 23.24
N LYS A 277 36.96 -9.41 22.03
CA LYS A 277 38.17 -9.88 21.32
C LYS A 277 39.09 -8.75 20.85
N ILE A 278 38.55 -7.59 20.47
CA ILE A 278 39.31 -6.44 20.01
C ILE A 278 39.60 -5.43 21.12
N GLY A 279 39.23 -5.74 22.37
CA GLY A 279 39.55 -4.90 23.54
C GLY A 279 38.76 -3.60 23.63
N ILE A 280 37.69 -3.45 22.90
CA ILE A 280 36.75 -2.33 23.03
C ILE A 280 35.80 -2.67 24.18
N CYS A 281 36.16 -2.33 25.41
CA CYS A 281 35.21 -2.28 26.53
C CYS A 281 34.22 -1.15 26.31
N GLY A 282 32.94 -1.40 26.53
CA GLY A 282 31.90 -0.42 26.34
C GLY A 282 32.15 0.88 27.14
N ILE A 283 31.90 1.98 26.47
CA ILE A 283 31.68 3.31 27.09
C ILE A 283 30.19 3.39 27.41
#